data_3b75b71d7255f78ed8834463ff505064
#
_entry.id   3b75b71d7255f78ed8834463ff505064
#
_cell.length_a   1.000
_cell.length_b   1.000
_cell.length_c   1.000
_cell.angle_alpha   90.00
_cell.angle_beta   90.00
_cell.angle_gamma   90.00
#
_symmetry.space_group_name_H-M   'P 1'
#
loop_
_entity.id
_entity.type
_entity.pdbx_description
1 polymer ?
#
loop_
_entity_poly.entity_id
_entity_poly.type
_entity_poly.pdbx_seq_one_letter_code
_entity_poly.pdbx_strand_id
1 'polypeptide(L)'
;MCYIYEEIAANRPVGGTKMEQNKALLERIRLFVLDLDGTIYLGDRLLPGAAEFIATAKEKGRRVLFFTNNTSRSPMEYVERLSRMGIPVTREDILTAGDVTIHYLQTHCAGQSVYLLGVPALRQSFAEAGISLTEEQPDLVVVGFDKTLTYERLEKACIYLRRGAHFLATHPDINCPTEAEPIPDCGAICQAITTSTGFMPHSLGKPAAETVELVEAVSGLPREAIAFVGDRLYTDVACGTKNGAIGILVMTGETTPEMLSESSFTPDAVFPSLGAMAPLL
;
A
#
# COMPACT_ATOMS: atom_id res chain seq x y z
N MET A 1 -13.39 25.13 -12.46
CA MET A 1 -12.59 24.08 -11.79
C MET A 1 -11.13 23.96 -12.30
N CYS A 2 -10.70 24.71 -13.30
CA CYS A 2 -9.34 24.63 -13.88
C CYS A 2 -8.33 25.64 -13.29
N TYR A 3 -8.77 26.62 -12.49
CA TYR A 3 -7.92 27.74 -12.03
C TYR A 3 -7.24 27.55 -10.67
N ILE A 4 -7.63 26.55 -9.88
CA ILE A 4 -7.10 26.35 -8.50
C ILE A 4 -5.78 25.56 -8.48
N TYR A 5 -5.44 24.86 -9.58
CA TYR A 5 -4.24 24.03 -9.66
C TYR A 5 -2.93 24.79 -9.92
N GLU A 6 -3.00 26.06 -10.34
CA GLU A 6 -1.81 26.85 -10.68
C GLU A 6 -1.14 27.53 -9.48
N GLU A 7 -1.84 27.74 -8.35
CA GLU A 7 -1.31 28.53 -7.23
C GLU A 7 -0.54 27.72 -6.16
N ILE A 8 -0.71 26.41 -6.08
CA ILE A 8 -0.12 25.59 -4.97
C ILE A 8 1.36 25.20 -5.24
N ALA A 9 1.90 25.51 -6.41
CA ALA A 9 3.24 25.03 -6.85
C ALA A 9 4.35 26.08 -6.89
N ALA A 10 4.19 27.22 -6.24
CA ALA A 10 5.19 28.29 -6.28
C ALA A 10 6.17 28.19 -5.10
N ASN A 11 7.18 27.32 -5.17
CA ASN A 11 8.51 27.62 -4.63
C ASN A 11 9.54 26.49 -4.85
N ARG A 12 10.09 26.38 -6.07
CA ARG A 12 11.45 25.89 -6.32
C ARG A 12 11.93 26.39 -7.70
N PRO A 13 13.05 27.08 -7.82
CA PRO A 13 13.56 27.53 -9.11
C PRO A 13 14.42 26.42 -9.75
N VAL A 14 13.84 25.64 -10.63
CA VAL A 14 14.54 24.88 -11.68
C VAL A 14 13.83 25.20 -12.97
N GLY A 15 14.56 25.70 -13.98
CA GLY A 15 14.00 26.18 -15.23
C GLY A 15 13.17 25.11 -15.97
N GLY A 16 11.96 25.47 -16.36
CA GLY A 16 11.00 24.64 -17.08
C GLY A 16 9.59 24.79 -16.53
N THR A 17 8.58 24.56 -17.38
CA THR A 17 7.18 24.51 -16.94
C THR A 17 6.94 23.30 -16.05
N LYS A 18 5.90 23.33 -15.20
CA LYS A 18 5.50 22.17 -14.35
C LYS A 18 5.31 20.89 -15.18
N MET A 19 4.82 21.05 -16.41
CA MET A 19 4.63 19.92 -17.33
C MET A 19 5.96 19.31 -17.78
N GLU A 20 6.98 20.11 -18.07
CA GLU A 20 8.33 19.64 -18.43
C GLU A 20 9.01 18.95 -17.25
N GLN A 21 8.85 19.47 -16.03
CA GLN A 21 9.35 18.84 -14.80
C GLN A 21 8.69 17.49 -14.55
N ASN A 22 7.37 17.40 -14.69
CA ASN A 22 6.63 16.15 -14.57
C ASN A 22 7.07 15.12 -15.61
N LYS A 23 7.26 15.55 -16.87
CA LYS A 23 7.75 14.67 -17.94
C LYS A 23 9.15 14.15 -17.63
N ALA A 24 10.08 15.02 -17.25
CA ALA A 24 11.44 14.63 -16.88
C ALA A 24 11.45 13.66 -15.67
N LEU A 25 10.55 13.84 -14.69
CA LEU A 25 10.38 12.89 -13.58
C LEU A 25 9.90 11.52 -14.09
N LEU A 26 8.84 11.50 -14.90
CA LEU A 26 8.27 10.26 -15.43
C LEU A 26 9.25 9.49 -16.33
N GLU A 27 10.15 10.17 -17.05
CA GLU A 27 11.18 9.54 -17.89
C GLU A 27 12.18 8.70 -17.09
N ARG A 28 12.40 9.02 -15.81
CA ARG A 28 13.31 8.28 -14.92
C ARG A 28 12.70 7.00 -14.36
N ILE A 29 11.37 6.91 -14.33
CA ILE A 29 10.66 5.79 -13.71
C ILE A 29 10.73 4.56 -14.62
N ARG A 30 11.11 3.44 -14.03
CA ARG A 30 11.15 2.11 -14.65
C ARG A 30 10.06 1.19 -14.16
N LEU A 31 9.57 1.44 -12.93
CA LEU A 31 8.51 0.68 -12.30
C LEU A 31 7.50 1.62 -11.65
N PHE A 32 6.24 1.46 -12.01
CA PHE A 32 5.11 2.05 -11.31
C PHE A 32 4.51 1.03 -10.34
N VAL A 33 4.45 1.37 -9.06
CA VAL A 33 3.74 0.63 -8.01
C VAL A 33 2.43 1.38 -7.77
N LEU A 34 1.34 0.85 -8.30
CA LEU A 34 0.03 1.51 -8.30
C LEU A 34 -0.82 1.01 -7.14
N ASP A 35 -1.32 1.92 -6.31
CA ASP A 35 -2.39 1.60 -5.39
C ASP A 35 -3.66 1.16 -6.15
N LEU A 36 -4.60 0.54 -5.47
CA LEU A 36 -5.81 -0.02 -6.08
C LEU A 36 -7.04 0.86 -5.86
N ASP A 37 -7.52 0.93 -4.62
CA ASP A 37 -8.76 1.64 -4.27
C ASP A 37 -8.56 3.16 -4.30
N GLY A 38 -9.30 3.89 -5.13
CA GLY A 38 -9.11 5.33 -5.33
C GLY A 38 -8.07 5.69 -6.40
N THR A 39 -7.30 4.73 -6.90
CA THR A 39 -6.25 4.92 -7.92
C THR A 39 -6.56 4.20 -9.22
N ILE A 40 -6.87 2.91 -9.18
CA ILE A 40 -7.24 2.10 -10.34
C ILE A 40 -8.75 2.00 -10.47
N TYR A 41 -9.45 1.79 -9.37
CA TYR A 41 -10.90 1.65 -9.33
C TYR A 41 -11.49 2.30 -8.08
N LEU A 42 -12.79 2.52 -8.10
CA LEU A 42 -13.60 2.87 -6.93
C LEU A 42 -14.84 1.95 -6.91
N GLY A 43 -15.00 1.16 -5.84
CA GLY A 43 -15.95 0.07 -5.85
C GLY A 43 -15.69 -0.87 -7.03
N ASP A 44 -16.71 -1.27 -7.76
CA ASP A 44 -16.56 -2.16 -8.92
C ASP A 44 -16.36 -1.43 -10.27
N ARG A 45 -16.03 -0.14 -10.24
CA ARG A 45 -15.84 0.67 -11.45
C ARG A 45 -14.39 1.10 -11.61
N LEU A 46 -13.82 0.78 -12.79
CA LEU A 46 -12.52 1.28 -13.20
C LEU A 46 -12.53 2.81 -13.32
N LEU A 47 -11.50 3.46 -12.80
CA LEU A 47 -11.34 4.92 -12.94
C LEU A 47 -10.93 5.30 -14.37
N PRO A 48 -11.40 6.43 -14.89
CA PRO A 48 -11.11 6.86 -16.26
C PRO A 48 -9.60 7.00 -16.50
N GLY A 49 -9.12 6.41 -17.61
CA GLY A 49 -7.71 6.46 -18.03
C GLY A 49 -6.77 5.51 -17.29
N ALA A 50 -7.23 4.74 -16.28
CA ALA A 50 -6.37 3.80 -15.57
C ALA A 50 -5.86 2.67 -16.49
N ALA A 51 -6.75 2.06 -17.28
CA ALA A 51 -6.36 1.03 -18.24
C ALA A 51 -5.43 1.56 -19.33
N GLU A 52 -5.70 2.78 -19.84
CA GLU A 52 -4.86 3.44 -20.84
C GLU A 52 -3.45 3.71 -20.32
N PHE A 53 -3.34 4.23 -19.09
CA PHE A 53 -2.04 4.45 -18.43
C PHE A 53 -1.24 3.16 -18.33
N ILE A 54 -1.87 2.07 -17.83
CA ILE A 54 -1.21 0.78 -17.67
C ILE A 54 -0.72 0.23 -19.03
N ALA A 55 -1.57 0.31 -20.06
CA ALA A 55 -1.20 -0.13 -21.41
C ALA A 55 -0.02 0.69 -21.95
N THR A 56 -0.11 2.03 -21.88
CA THR A 56 0.95 2.94 -22.35
C THR A 56 2.26 2.71 -21.59
N ALA A 57 2.22 2.53 -20.26
CA ALA A 57 3.42 2.25 -19.47
C ALA A 57 4.11 0.96 -19.94
N LYS A 58 3.34 -0.12 -20.14
CA LYS A 58 3.86 -1.40 -20.63
C LYS A 58 4.41 -1.29 -22.07
N GLU A 59 3.73 -0.59 -22.98
CA GLU A 59 4.18 -0.32 -24.36
C GLU A 59 5.49 0.47 -24.38
N LYS A 60 5.70 1.37 -23.44
CA LYS A 60 6.95 2.13 -23.26
C LYS A 60 8.05 1.34 -22.52
N GLY A 61 7.85 0.02 -22.30
CA GLY A 61 8.82 -0.86 -21.67
C GLY A 61 8.95 -0.64 -20.15
N ARG A 62 7.97 -0.05 -19.50
CA ARG A 62 7.94 0.15 -18.05
C ARG A 62 7.15 -0.96 -17.37
N ARG A 63 7.62 -1.37 -16.21
CA ARG A 63 6.92 -2.36 -15.39
C ARG A 63 5.82 -1.70 -14.58
N VAL A 64 4.76 -2.46 -14.31
CA VAL A 64 3.64 -2.04 -13.45
C VAL A 64 3.42 -3.16 -12.43
N LEU A 65 3.42 -2.81 -11.15
CA LEU A 65 2.97 -3.64 -10.04
C LEU A 65 1.76 -2.96 -9.39
N PHE A 66 0.87 -3.74 -8.87
CA PHE A 66 -0.28 -3.27 -8.09
C PHE A 66 -0.01 -3.58 -6.62
N PHE A 67 -0.24 -2.60 -5.76
CA PHE A 67 0.00 -2.76 -4.33
C PHE A 67 -1.20 -2.31 -3.51
N THR A 68 -1.61 -3.15 -2.57
CA THR A 68 -2.65 -2.80 -1.61
C THR A 68 -2.24 -3.11 -0.17
N ASN A 69 -2.60 -2.22 0.76
CA ASN A 69 -2.48 -2.49 2.19
C ASN A 69 -3.53 -3.51 2.66
N ASN A 70 -4.64 -3.63 1.95
CA ASN A 70 -5.76 -4.45 2.37
C ASN A 70 -5.41 -5.95 2.38
N THR A 71 -5.38 -6.56 3.56
CA THR A 71 -5.07 -7.98 3.79
C THR A 71 -6.32 -8.84 4.06
N SER A 72 -7.52 -8.30 3.84
CA SER A 72 -8.77 -9.08 4.01
C SER A 72 -9.14 -9.95 2.81
N ARG A 73 -8.34 -9.91 1.75
CA ARG A 73 -8.49 -10.72 0.53
C ARG A 73 -7.15 -11.33 0.15
N SER A 74 -7.20 -12.46 -0.54
CA SER A 74 -6.01 -13.07 -1.14
C SER A 74 -5.50 -12.27 -2.35
N PRO A 75 -4.21 -12.35 -2.69
CA PRO A 75 -3.70 -11.77 -3.94
C PRO A 75 -4.43 -12.26 -5.19
N MET A 76 -4.86 -13.52 -5.21
CA MET A 76 -5.61 -14.08 -6.35
C MET A 76 -6.98 -13.44 -6.54
N GLU A 77 -7.68 -13.06 -5.46
CA GLU A 77 -8.94 -12.31 -5.57
C GLU A 77 -8.73 -10.94 -6.24
N TYR A 78 -7.57 -10.30 -6.04
CA TYR A 78 -7.22 -9.06 -6.76
C TYR A 78 -6.90 -9.33 -8.24
N VAL A 79 -6.21 -10.44 -8.56
CA VAL A 79 -5.99 -10.87 -9.96
C VAL A 79 -7.33 -11.05 -10.66
N GLU A 80 -8.26 -11.79 -10.08
CA GLU A 80 -9.59 -12.03 -10.65
C GLU A 80 -10.37 -10.72 -10.81
N ARG A 81 -10.30 -9.83 -9.82
CA ARG A 81 -11.00 -8.54 -9.84
C ARG A 81 -10.49 -7.63 -10.97
N LEU A 82 -9.17 -7.44 -11.08
CA LEU A 82 -8.57 -6.63 -12.13
C LEU A 82 -8.81 -7.24 -13.52
N SER A 83 -8.73 -8.56 -13.65
CA SER A 83 -9.01 -9.26 -14.90
C SER A 83 -10.46 -9.06 -15.35
N ARG A 84 -11.45 -9.11 -14.43
CA ARG A 84 -12.86 -8.79 -14.74
C ARG A 84 -13.06 -7.34 -15.17
N MET A 85 -12.23 -6.42 -14.70
CA MET A 85 -12.22 -5.01 -15.11
C MET A 85 -11.47 -4.77 -16.44
N GLY A 86 -10.97 -5.83 -17.09
CA GLY A 86 -10.25 -5.74 -18.38
C GLY A 86 -8.78 -5.41 -18.26
N ILE A 87 -8.18 -5.49 -17.07
CA ILE A 87 -6.74 -5.31 -16.85
C ILE A 87 -6.09 -6.70 -16.74
N PRO A 88 -5.33 -7.15 -17.76
CA PRO A 88 -4.66 -8.44 -17.70
C PRO A 88 -3.49 -8.39 -16.71
N VAL A 89 -3.59 -9.21 -15.67
CA VAL A 89 -2.62 -9.30 -14.57
C VAL A 89 -2.43 -10.75 -14.15
N THR A 90 -1.25 -11.04 -13.59
CA THR A 90 -0.92 -12.32 -12.97
C THR A 90 -0.69 -12.14 -11.46
N ARG A 91 -0.47 -13.23 -10.75
CA ARG A 91 -0.12 -13.18 -9.31
C ARG A 91 1.15 -12.36 -9.06
N GLU A 92 2.09 -12.40 -9.98
CA GLU A 92 3.38 -11.72 -9.88
C GLU A 92 3.27 -10.19 -10.03
N ASP A 93 2.16 -9.71 -10.61
CA ASP A 93 1.88 -8.28 -10.74
C ASP A 93 1.23 -7.68 -9.47
N ILE A 94 0.81 -8.52 -8.51
CA ILE A 94 0.09 -8.09 -7.30
C ILE A 94 0.97 -8.26 -6.06
N LEU A 95 1.13 -7.20 -5.30
CA LEU A 95 1.72 -7.20 -3.96
C LEU A 95 0.70 -6.69 -2.94
N THR A 96 0.74 -7.27 -1.75
CA THR A 96 -0.09 -6.87 -0.61
C THR A 96 0.77 -6.60 0.61
N ALA A 97 0.23 -5.90 1.60
CA ALA A 97 0.90 -5.79 2.90
C ALA A 97 1.12 -7.16 3.57
N GLY A 98 0.33 -8.18 3.20
CA GLY A 98 0.57 -9.57 3.58
C GLY A 98 1.88 -10.12 3.00
N ASP A 99 2.17 -9.84 1.72
CA ASP A 99 3.43 -10.25 1.07
C ASP A 99 4.64 -9.55 1.71
N VAL A 100 4.52 -8.26 2.06
CA VAL A 100 5.56 -7.53 2.81
C VAL A 100 5.81 -8.18 4.16
N THR A 101 4.74 -8.53 4.88
CA THR A 101 4.86 -9.16 6.19
C THR A 101 5.51 -10.54 6.10
N ILE A 102 5.14 -11.34 5.12
CA ILE A 102 5.76 -12.65 4.86
C ILE A 102 7.25 -12.48 4.57
N HIS A 103 7.61 -11.56 3.69
CA HIS A 103 9.01 -11.28 3.36
C HIS A 103 9.81 -10.85 4.60
N TYR A 104 9.27 -9.94 5.40
CA TYR A 104 9.89 -9.51 6.65
C TYR A 104 10.10 -10.67 7.62
N LEU A 105 9.09 -11.52 7.81
CA LEU A 105 9.18 -12.69 8.69
C LEU A 105 10.25 -13.67 8.22
N GLN A 106 10.35 -13.94 6.92
CA GLN A 106 11.35 -14.83 6.35
C GLN A 106 12.76 -14.28 6.45
N THR A 107 12.95 -12.97 6.35
CA THR A 107 14.29 -12.34 6.34
C THR A 107 14.78 -11.93 7.72
N HIS A 108 13.89 -11.49 8.61
CA HIS A 108 14.26 -10.93 9.91
C HIS A 108 13.82 -11.77 11.11
N CYS A 109 12.85 -12.67 10.94
CA CYS A 109 12.25 -13.45 12.01
C CYS A 109 12.26 -14.96 11.68
N ALA A 110 13.24 -15.42 10.90
CA ALA A 110 13.31 -16.81 10.45
C ALA A 110 13.25 -17.79 11.62
N GLY A 111 12.36 -18.79 11.53
CA GLY A 111 12.17 -19.82 12.56
C GLY A 111 11.31 -19.39 13.75
N GLN A 112 10.89 -18.15 13.84
CA GLN A 112 9.98 -17.70 14.90
C GLN A 112 8.53 -18.08 14.61
N SER A 113 7.78 -18.36 15.66
CA SER A 113 6.37 -18.75 15.61
C SER A 113 5.43 -17.52 15.68
N VAL A 114 4.32 -17.57 14.95
CA VAL A 114 3.41 -16.44 14.77
C VAL A 114 2.00 -16.79 15.24
N TYR A 115 1.44 -15.96 16.11
CA TYR A 115 0.00 -15.89 16.34
C TYR A 115 -0.59 -14.82 15.41
N LEU A 116 -1.43 -15.25 14.46
CA LEU A 116 -1.96 -14.37 13.42
C LEU A 116 -3.43 -14.01 13.66
N LEU A 117 -3.72 -12.73 13.88
CA LEU A 117 -5.05 -12.14 13.72
C LEU A 117 -5.22 -11.75 12.25
N GLY A 118 -5.90 -12.58 11.48
CA GLY A 118 -6.12 -12.39 10.05
C GLY A 118 -7.21 -13.31 9.53
N VAL A 119 -7.83 -12.92 8.42
CA VAL A 119 -8.83 -13.72 7.72
C VAL A 119 -8.23 -15.05 7.22
N PRO A 120 -9.08 -16.07 6.92
CA PRO A 120 -8.58 -17.37 6.41
C PRO A 120 -7.64 -17.24 5.19
N ALA A 121 -7.91 -16.32 4.27
CA ALA A 121 -7.07 -16.08 3.10
C ALA A 121 -5.64 -15.64 3.47
N LEU A 122 -5.49 -14.73 4.44
CA LEU A 122 -4.18 -14.29 4.93
C LEU A 122 -3.45 -15.43 5.66
N ARG A 123 -4.17 -16.19 6.48
CA ARG A 123 -3.62 -17.40 7.15
C ARG A 123 -3.09 -18.42 6.14
N GLN A 124 -3.83 -18.63 5.06
CA GLN A 124 -3.41 -19.54 3.99
C GLN A 124 -2.13 -19.03 3.32
N SER A 125 -2.04 -17.74 2.95
CA SER A 125 -0.83 -17.17 2.36
C SER A 125 0.40 -17.32 3.25
N PHE A 126 0.25 -17.14 4.57
CA PHE A 126 1.34 -17.35 5.54
C PHE A 126 1.76 -18.82 5.61
N ALA A 127 0.81 -19.74 5.65
CA ALA A 127 1.09 -21.17 5.68
C ALA A 127 1.79 -21.65 4.39
N GLU A 128 1.32 -21.21 3.22
CA GLU A 128 1.95 -21.51 1.92
C GLU A 128 3.37 -20.96 1.81
N ALA A 129 3.65 -19.83 2.46
CA ALA A 129 4.99 -19.25 2.55
C ALA A 129 5.90 -19.94 3.61
N GLY A 130 5.39 -20.95 4.31
CA GLY A 130 6.14 -21.70 5.32
C GLY A 130 6.31 -20.98 6.67
N ILE A 131 5.49 -19.94 6.94
CA ILE A 131 5.49 -19.26 8.24
C ILE A 131 4.87 -20.19 9.30
N SER A 132 5.57 -20.36 10.42
CA SER A 132 5.14 -21.21 11.53
C SER A 132 3.99 -20.56 12.30
N LEU A 133 2.75 -20.91 11.97
CA LEU A 133 1.57 -20.42 12.68
C LEU A 133 1.30 -21.27 13.92
N THR A 134 1.01 -20.62 15.07
CA THR A 134 0.70 -21.30 16.33
C THR A 134 -0.44 -20.62 17.07
N GLU A 135 -1.18 -21.42 17.86
CA GLU A 135 -2.19 -20.93 18.80
C GLU A 135 -1.66 -20.91 20.26
N GLU A 136 -0.39 -21.31 20.48
CA GLU A 136 0.20 -21.42 21.80
C GLU A 136 1.61 -20.83 21.83
N GLN A 137 1.89 -19.97 22.81
CA GLN A 137 3.21 -19.38 23.10
C GLN A 137 3.98 -18.87 21.85
N PRO A 138 3.40 -17.97 21.05
CA PRO A 138 4.05 -17.42 19.88
C PRO A 138 5.22 -16.51 20.26
N ASP A 139 6.22 -16.42 19.37
CA ASP A 139 7.27 -15.41 19.44
C ASP A 139 6.76 -14.05 18.98
N LEU A 140 5.79 -14.05 18.03
CA LEU A 140 5.22 -12.84 17.43
C LEU A 140 3.70 -12.90 17.43
N VAL A 141 3.09 -11.73 17.65
CA VAL A 141 1.68 -11.46 17.34
C VAL A 141 1.65 -10.58 16.10
N VAL A 142 1.04 -11.09 15.03
CA VAL A 142 0.85 -10.35 13.78
C VAL A 142 -0.63 -10.04 13.59
N VAL A 143 -0.95 -8.77 13.32
CA VAL A 143 -2.32 -8.31 13.08
C VAL A 143 -2.45 -7.85 11.64
N GLY A 144 -3.45 -8.40 10.94
CA GLY A 144 -3.91 -7.95 9.65
C GLY A 144 -5.34 -7.40 9.71
N PHE A 145 -5.91 -7.07 8.56
CA PHE A 145 -7.31 -6.70 8.44
C PHE A 145 -8.19 -7.94 8.64
N ASP A 146 -8.54 -8.20 9.89
CA ASP A 146 -9.28 -9.41 10.29
C ASP A 146 -10.77 -9.17 10.46
N LYS A 147 -11.54 -9.36 9.40
CA LYS A 147 -13.01 -9.28 9.40
C LYS A 147 -13.68 -10.48 10.10
N THR A 148 -12.89 -11.45 10.57
CA THR A 148 -13.34 -12.63 11.32
C THR A 148 -12.89 -12.58 12.78
N LEU A 149 -12.44 -11.42 13.26
CA LEU A 149 -11.96 -11.22 14.61
C LEU A 149 -13.05 -11.58 15.64
N THR A 150 -12.67 -12.37 16.64
CA THR A 150 -13.49 -12.65 17.82
C THR A 150 -12.83 -12.07 19.08
N TYR A 151 -13.64 -11.86 20.13
CA TYR A 151 -13.09 -11.37 21.40
C TYR A 151 -12.02 -12.34 21.97
N GLU A 152 -12.25 -13.64 21.87
CA GLU A 152 -11.27 -14.65 22.31
C GLU A 152 -9.92 -14.50 21.59
N ARG A 153 -9.92 -14.27 20.29
CA ARG A 153 -8.69 -14.06 19.51
C ARG A 153 -7.98 -12.77 19.90
N LEU A 154 -8.73 -11.69 20.12
CA LEU A 154 -8.21 -10.43 20.62
C LEU A 154 -7.60 -10.57 22.01
N GLU A 155 -8.28 -11.28 22.93
CA GLU A 155 -7.80 -11.56 24.29
C GLU A 155 -6.49 -12.33 24.26
N LYS A 156 -6.39 -13.41 23.47
CA LYS A 156 -5.16 -14.20 23.29
C LYS A 156 -4.00 -13.32 22.82
N ALA A 157 -4.21 -12.48 21.81
CA ALA A 157 -3.18 -11.54 21.33
C ALA A 157 -2.66 -10.65 22.46
N CYS A 158 -3.55 -10.04 23.24
CA CYS A 158 -3.17 -9.22 24.39
C CYS A 158 -2.39 -10.02 25.47
N ILE A 159 -2.77 -11.26 25.73
CA ILE A 159 -2.07 -12.14 26.66
C ILE A 159 -0.66 -12.46 26.18
N TYR A 160 -0.49 -12.81 24.90
CA TYR A 160 0.82 -13.14 24.34
C TYR A 160 1.78 -11.94 24.35
N LEU A 161 1.28 -10.75 24.01
CA LEU A 161 2.10 -9.52 24.08
C LEU A 161 2.56 -9.23 25.52
N ARG A 162 1.70 -9.38 26.52
CA ARG A 162 2.08 -9.25 27.94
C ARG A 162 3.09 -10.31 28.40
N ARG A 163 3.17 -11.45 27.71
CA ARG A 163 4.14 -12.53 27.96
C ARG A 163 5.45 -12.35 27.18
N GLY A 164 5.58 -11.27 26.40
CA GLY A 164 6.82 -10.89 25.73
C GLY A 164 6.88 -11.21 24.25
N ALA A 165 5.77 -11.63 23.61
CA ALA A 165 5.72 -11.74 22.15
C ALA A 165 5.91 -10.36 21.49
N HIS A 166 6.59 -10.31 20.35
CA HIS A 166 6.74 -9.06 19.56
C HIS A 166 5.47 -8.72 18.80
N PHE A 167 5.18 -7.44 18.65
CA PHE A 167 3.96 -6.95 18.02
C PHE A 167 4.20 -6.39 16.63
N LEU A 168 3.65 -7.04 15.59
CA LEU A 168 3.68 -6.60 14.20
C LEU A 168 2.26 -6.33 13.69
N ALA A 169 2.15 -5.36 12.77
CA ALA A 169 0.93 -5.10 12.00
C ALA A 169 1.23 -5.17 10.51
N THR A 170 0.34 -5.74 9.73
CA THR A 170 0.51 -5.78 8.26
C THR A 170 0.48 -4.37 7.66
N HIS A 171 -0.30 -3.44 8.21
CA HIS A 171 -0.37 -2.04 7.79
C HIS A 171 -1.04 -1.17 8.88
N PRO A 172 -0.88 0.17 8.83
CA PRO A 172 -1.37 1.06 9.87
C PRO A 172 -2.80 1.59 9.62
N ASP A 173 -3.47 1.26 8.51
CA ASP A 173 -4.74 1.89 8.11
C ASP A 173 -5.82 1.67 9.18
N ILE A 174 -6.43 2.77 9.62
CA ILE A 174 -7.47 2.77 10.66
C ILE A 174 -8.81 2.32 10.09
N ASN A 175 -9.11 2.75 8.86
CA ASN A 175 -10.36 2.45 8.21
C ASN A 175 -10.14 1.94 6.78
N CYS A 176 -10.96 0.96 6.39
CA CYS A 176 -11.11 0.53 5.00
C CYS A 176 -12.33 1.24 4.41
N PRO A 177 -12.20 1.99 3.30
CA PRO A 177 -13.35 2.57 2.62
C PRO A 177 -14.24 1.49 2.03
N THR A 178 -15.55 1.70 2.10
CA THR A 178 -16.54 0.86 1.44
C THR A 178 -17.54 1.75 0.67
N GLU A 179 -18.42 1.13 -0.12
CA GLU A 179 -19.45 1.87 -0.86
C GLU A 179 -20.46 2.59 0.06
N ALA A 180 -20.67 2.08 1.27
CA ALA A 180 -21.57 2.68 2.26
C ALA A 180 -20.80 3.61 3.21
N GLU A 181 -20.13 3.03 4.19
CA GLU A 181 -19.41 3.76 5.23
C GLU A 181 -18.03 3.11 5.48
N PRO A 182 -17.01 3.86 5.92
CA PRO A 182 -15.74 3.28 6.30
C PRO A 182 -15.89 2.28 7.45
N ILE A 183 -15.19 1.15 7.35
CA ILE A 183 -15.19 0.11 8.39
C ILE A 183 -13.83 0.01 9.07
N PRO A 184 -13.77 -0.41 10.37
CA PRO A 184 -12.51 -0.58 11.09
C PRO A 184 -11.55 -1.54 10.36
N ASP A 185 -10.28 -1.14 10.22
CA ASP A 185 -9.24 -1.89 9.56
C ASP A 185 -8.15 -2.35 10.56
N CYS A 186 -7.03 -2.85 10.07
CA CYS A 186 -5.90 -3.38 10.84
C CYS A 186 -5.44 -2.40 11.94
N GLY A 187 -5.26 -1.13 11.61
CA GLY A 187 -4.83 -0.10 12.57
C GLY A 187 -5.83 0.10 13.72
N ALA A 188 -7.13 0.01 13.47
CA ALA A 188 -8.15 0.07 14.52
C ALA A 188 -8.07 -1.12 15.47
N ILE A 189 -7.84 -2.33 14.94
CA ILE A 189 -7.61 -3.54 15.76
C ILE A 189 -6.33 -3.37 16.59
N CYS A 190 -5.26 -2.91 15.98
CA CYS A 190 -4.00 -2.62 16.68
C CYS A 190 -4.20 -1.57 17.78
N GLN A 191 -4.98 -0.53 17.54
CA GLN A 191 -5.27 0.50 18.54
C GLN A 191 -6.02 -0.08 19.77
N ALA A 192 -6.96 -1.00 19.56
CA ALA A 192 -7.64 -1.69 20.66
C ALA A 192 -6.64 -2.51 21.50
N ILE A 193 -5.73 -3.25 20.85
CA ILE A 193 -4.67 -4.00 21.52
C ILE A 193 -3.72 -3.06 22.26
N THR A 194 -3.26 -2.00 21.61
CA THR A 194 -2.37 -1.00 22.20
C THR A 194 -2.97 -0.36 23.43
N THR A 195 -4.24 0.05 23.35
CA THR A 195 -4.96 0.63 24.49
C THR A 195 -5.04 -0.32 25.68
N SER A 196 -5.21 -1.64 25.41
CA SER A 196 -5.28 -2.65 26.46
C SER A 196 -3.90 -3.00 27.05
N THR A 197 -2.85 -3.04 26.24
CA THR A 197 -1.56 -3.63 26.62
C THR A 197 -0.45 -2.61 26.85
N GLY A 198 -0.54 -1.42 26.24
CA GLY A 198 0.52 -0.41 26.20
C GLY A 198 1.58 -0.66 25.10
N PHE A 199 1.52 -1.80 24.39
CA PHE A 199 2.47 -2.12 23.33
C PHE A 199 2.02 -1.54 21.99
N MET A 200 2.97 -0.97 21.21
CA MET A 200 2.73 -0.45 19.86
C MET A 200 3.22 -1.46 18.81
N PRO A 201 2.50 -1.67 17.72
CA PRO A 201 2.98 -2.54 16.65
C PRO A 201 4.07 -1.87 15.81
N HIS A 202 4.99 -2.67 15.27
CA HIS A 202 5.75 -2.30 14.09
C HIS A 202 4.92 -2.61 12.85
N SER A 203 4.59 -1.57 12.06
CA SER A 203 3.75 -1.68 10.87
C SER A 203 4.60 -1.80 9.60
N LEU A 204 4.30 -2.78 8.74
CA LEU A 204 5.14 -3.22 7.63
C LEU A 204 4.66 -2.80 6.23
N GLY A 205 3.36 -2.59 6.03
CA GLY A 205 2.78 -2.10 4.77
C GLY A 205 3.06 -0.61 4.52
N LYS A 206 2.58 -0.06 3.42
CA LYS A 206 2.71 1.39 3.15
C LYS A 206 2.29 2.20 4.37
N PRO A 207 3.09 3.17 4.83
CA PRO A 207 4.27 3.79 4.21
C PRO A 207 5.63 3.26 4.71
N ALA A 208 5.71 2.08 5.32
CA ALA A 208 6.92 1.55 5.91
C ALA A 208 8.01 1.24 4.87
N ALA A 209 9.28 1.30 5.28
CA ALA A 209 10.45 1.05 4.43
C ALA A 209 10.46 -0.38 3.87
N GLU A 210 9.98 -1.34 4.65
CA GLU A 210 9.88 -2.76 4.29
C GLU A 210 9.04 -3.00 3.02
N THR A 211 8.06 -2.10 2.76
CA THR A 211 7.32 -2.12 1.49
C THR A 211 8.23 -1.82 0.30
N VAL A 212 9.10 -0.81 0.41
CA VAL A 212 10.05 -0.47 -0.65
C VAL A 212 11.10 -1.56 -0.80
N GLU A 213 11.59 -2.13 0.30
CA GLU A 213 12.54 -3.24 0.31
C GLU A 213 12.00 -4.47 -0.43
N LEU A 214 10.75 -4.85 -0.19
CA LEU A 214 10.12 -5.92 -0.96
C LEU A 214 10.05 -5.59 -2.45
N VAL A 215 9.65 -4.36 -2.82
CA VAL A 215 9.54 -3.94 -4.22
C VAL A 215 10.91 -3.95 -4.90
N GLU A 216 11.98 -3.51 -4.22
CA GLU A 216 13.36 -3.63 -4.70
C GLU A 216 13.76 -5.09 -4.93
N ALA A 217 13.48 -5.96 -3.94
CA ALA A 217 13.83 -7.37 -4.00
C ALA A 217 13.14 -8.11 -5.17
N VAL A 218 11.85 -7.86 -5.42
CA VAL A 218 11.10 -8.51 -6.51
C VAL A 218 11.34 -7.87 -7.87
N SER A 219 11.70 -6.58 -7.91
CA SER A 219 11.91 -5.88 -9.17
C SER A 219 13.36 -5.93 -9.66
N GLY A 220 14.31 -5.97 -8.74
CA GLY A 220 15.73 -5.79 -9.01
C GLY A 220 16.11 -4.36 -9.42
N LEU A 221 15.22 -3.39 -9.17
CA LEU A 221 15.41 -1.99 -9.53
C LEU A 221 15.79 -1.16 -8.31
N PRO A 222 16.64 -0.13 -8.45
CA PRO A 222 16.95 0.79 -7.36
C PRO A 222 15.76 1.72 -7.08
N ARG A 223 15.64 2.22 -5.85
CA ARG A 223 14.51 3.03 -5.35
C ARG A 223 14.20 4.23 -6.22
N GLU A 224 15.25 4.90 -6.72
CA GLU A 224 15.14 6.11 -7.54
C GLU A 224 14.47 5.87 -8.90
N ALA A 225 14.36 4.60 -9.31
CA ALA A 225 13.67 4.17 -10.52
C ALA A 225 12.24 3.65 -10.28
N ILE A 226 11.79 3.64 -9.00
CA ILE A 226 10.48 3.13 -8.57
C ILE A 226 9.60 4.31 -8.16
N ALA A 227 8.37 4.35 -8.67
CA ALA A 227 7.36 5.32 -8.25
C ALA A 227 6.18 4.62 -7.59
N PHE A 228 5.86 5.04 -6.37
CA PHE A 228 4.60 4.73 -5.71
C PHE A 228 3.57 5.76 -6.13
N VAL A 229 2.47 5.30 -6.69
CA VAL A 229 1.39 6.14 -7.21
C VAL A 229 0.09 5.77 -6.51
N GLY A 230 -0.51 6.71 -5.85
CA GLY A 230 -1.77 6.49 -5.13
C GLY A 230 -2.51 7.79 -4.82
N ASP A 231 -3.64 7.65 -4.18
CA ASP A 231 -4.54 8.76 -3.83
C ASP A 231 -4.36 9.24 -2.38
N ARG A 232 -3.49 8.58 -1.59
CA ARG A 232 -3.29 8.91 -0.18
C ARG A 232 -1.90 9.45 0.10
N LEU A 233 -1.85 10.62 0.76
CA LEU A 233 -0.59 11.27 1.13
C LEU A 233 0.21 10.49 2.16
N TYR A 234 -0.45 9.96 3.19
CA TYR A 234 0.18 9.35 4.35
C TYR A 234 0.56 7.87 4.15
N THR A 235 0.10 7.23 3.08
CA THR A 235 0.49 5.87 2.68
C THR A 235 1.30 5.87 1.40
N ASP A 236 0.70 6.13 0.25
CA ASP A 236 1.31 5.98 -1.08
C ASP A 236 2.45 6.97 -1.32
N VAL A 237 2.13 8.26 -1.17
CA VAL A 237 3.12 9.32 -1.34
C VAL A 237 4.23 9.19 -0.31
N ALA A 238 3.86 9.01 0.96
CA ALA A 238 4.81 8.84 2.05
C ALA A 238 5.70 7.60 1.86
N CYS A 239 5.18 6.51 1.30
CA CYS A 239 5.94 5.31 1.00
C CYS A 239 7.10 5.61 0.04
N GLY A 240 6.83 6.33 -1.05
CA GLY A 240 7.87 6.78 -1.97
C GLY A 240 8.82 7.78 -1.33
N THR A 241 8.30 8.93 -0.95
CA THR A 241 9.13 10.10 -0.57
C THR A 241 9.95 9.93 0.70
N LYS A 242 9.48 9.13 1.67
CA LYS A 242 10.23 8.87 2.92
C LYS A 242 11.33 7.81 2.77
N ASN A 243 11.21 6.95 1.78
CA ASN A 243 12.09 5.78 1.65
C ASN A 243 13.00 5.83 0.41
N GLY A 244 13.20 7.01 -0.19
CA GLY A 244 14.14 7.21 -1.30
C GLY A 244 13.60 6.79 -2.67
N ALA A 245 12.32 6.42 -2.77
CA ALA A 245 11.62 6.20 -4.02
C ALA A 245 10.82 7.47 -4.42
N ILE A 246 10.10 7.42 -5.52
CA ILE A 246 9.28 8.54 -6.01
C ILE A 246 7.85 8.37 -5.48
N GLY A 247 7.26 9.43 -4.93
CA GLY A 247 5.87 9.47 -4.46
C GLY A 247 5.01 10.36 -5.34
N ILE A 248 4.05 9.77 -6.07
CA ILE A 248 3.13 10.49 -6.96
C ILE A 248 1.71 10.45 -6.43
N LEU A 249 1.08 11.61 -6.30
CA LEU A 249 -0.32 11.72 -5.91
C LEU A 249 -1.22 11.78 -7.14
N VAL A 250 -2.31 11.00 -7.13
CA VAL A 250 -3.46 11.16 -8.03
C VAL A 250 -4.68 11.61 -7.23
N MET A 251 -5.41 12.60 -7.76
CA MET A 251 -6.54 13.25 -7.07
C MET A 251 -7.87 12.54 -7.38
N THR A 252 -7.86 11.21 -7.43
CA THR A 252 -9.03 10.40 -7.81
C THR A 252 -9.73 9.71 -6.64
N GLY A 253 -9.17 9.80 -5.43
CA GLY A 253 -9.67 9.10 -4.26
C GLY A 253 -9.77 10.00 -3.03
N GLU A 254 -9.08 9.63 -1.94
CA GLU A 254 -9.25 10.22 -0.59
C GLU A 254 -8.73 11.66 -0.46
N THR A 255 -7.57 11.96 -1.07
CA THR A 255 -6.93 13.27 -0.87
C THR A 255 -7.71 14.39 -1.54
N THR A 256 -8.08 15.41 -0.75
CA THR A 256 -8.66 16.67 -1.27
C THR A 256 -7.58 17.75 -1.43
N PRO A 257 -7.84 18.84 -2.19
CA PRO A 257 -6.92 19.98 -2.28
C PRO A 257 -6.55 20.58 -0.93
N GLU A 258 -7.50 20.63 0.02
CA GLU A 258 -7.30 21.12 1.38
C GLU A 258 -6.33 20.21 2.14
N MET A 259 -6.55 18.90 2.12
CA MET A 259 -5.65 17.91 2.73
C MET A 259 -4.24 18.01 2.16
N LEU A 260 -4.10 18.20 0.85
CA LEU A 260 -2.80 18.37 0.20
C LEU A 260 -2.09 19.64 0.70
N SER A 261 -2.81 20.74 0.85
CA SER A 261 -2.24 22.03 1.29
C SER A 261 -1.77 22.02 2.76
N GLU A 262 -2.43 21.22 3.61
CA GLU A 262 -2.16 21.11 5.05
C GLU A 262 -1.19 19.97 5.40
N SER A 263 -0.88 19.11 4.42
CA SER A 263 -0.09 17.91 4.63
C SER A 263 1.40 18.19 4.85
N SER A 264 1.99 17.47 5.78
CA SER A 264 3.45 17.39 5.94
C SER A 264 4.13 16.50 4.89
N PHE A 265 3.35 15.74 4.10
CA PHE A 265 3.86 14.90 3.02
C PHE A 265 3.79 15.65 1.70
N THR A 266 4.94 15.83 1.07
CA THR A 266 5.04 16.54 -0.22
C THR A 266 5.26 15.53 -1.33
N PRO A 267 4.30 15.38 -2.28
CA PRO A 267 4.48 14.53 -3.45
C PRO A 267 5.57 15.08 -4.39
N ASP A 268 6.30 14.19 -5.07
CA ASP A 268 7.22 14.57 -6.15
C ASP A 268 6.46 15.09 -7.38
N ALA A 269 5.24 14.57 -7.62
CA ALA A 269 4.31 15.09 -8.60
C ALA A 269 2.85 14.87 -8.17
N VAL A 270 1.95 15.72 -8.67
CA VAL A 270 0.51 15.62 -8.47
C VAL A 270 -0.19 15.63 -9.82
N PHE A 271 -1.09 14.66 -10.04
CA PHE A 271 -1.89 14.55 -11.26
C PHE A 271 -3.38 14.44 -10.92
N PRO A 272 -4.26 14.94 -11.80
CA PRO A 272 -5.71 14.73 -11.61
C PRO A 272 -6.11 13.27 -11.61
N SER A 273 -5.43 12.42 -12.40
CA SER A 273 -5.69 10.98 -12.52
C SER A 273 -4.51 10.27 -13.20
N LEU A 274 -4.51 8.94 -13.23
CA LEU A 274 -3.60 8.15 -14.07
C LEU A 274 -3.74 8.49 -15.56
N GLY A 275 -4.98 8.75 -16.04
CA GLY A 275 -5.22 9.16 -17.41
C GLY A 275 -4.51 10.47 -17.80
N ALA A 276 -4.33 11.38 -16.85
CA ALA A 276 -3.57 12.61 -17.09
C ALA A 276 -2.04 12.38 -17.15
N MET A 277 -1.56 11.26 -16.63
CA MET A 277 -0.14 10.87 -16.71
C MET A 277 0.20 10.18 -18.04
N ALA A 278 -0.74 9.42 -18.62
CA ALA A 278 -0.51 8.59 -19.80
C ALA A 278 0.12 9.34 -20.99
N PRO A 279 -0.33 10.57 -21.38
CA PRO A 279 0.28 11.31 -22.49
C PRO A 279 1.71 11.79 -22.24
N LEU A 280 2.17 11.79 -20.98
CA LEU A 280 3.49 12.28 -20.58
C LEU A 280 4.53 11.15 -20.47
N LEU A 281 4.10 9.89 -20.55
CA LEU A 281 4.99 8.73 -20.58
C LEU A 281 5.74 8.65 -21.91
#